data_18da65376cd799ad33315d74f367629c
#
_entry.id   18da65376cd799ad33315d74f367629c
#
_cell.length_a   1.000
_cell.length_b   1.000
_cell.length_c   1.000
_cell.angle_alpha   90.00
_cell.angle_beta   90.00
_cell.angle_gamma   90.00
#
_symmetry.space_group_name_H-M   'P 1'
#
loop_
_entity.id
_entity.type
_entity.pdbx_description
1 polymer ?
#
loop_
_entity_poly.entity_id
_entity_poly.type
_entity_poly.pdbx_seq_one_letter_code
_entity_poly.pdbx_strand_id
1 'polypeptide(L)'
;MKVQWKRALQTIVLGTSLLALAGCGSNNVMDIYSFGNQVIRSGQSEVTVALPYEMGKTSETTSVDGYPMDAYGSLSQHMLISVEARQPAPNKALPTVAQFVDQKKSEYAKLGATVNVKSIDLNGVQAQLITGDFYVNKIKTSFSQYVFMDKGVLWNITYRYPTDDQIGADISKQIKDKIYVTQKKEG
;
A
#
# COMPACT_ATOMS: atom_id res chain seq x y z
N MET A 1 -27.60 14.74 11.92
CA MET A 1 -26.41 15.19 11.17
C MET A 1 -25.50 13.99 10.98
N LYS A 2 -25.57 13.33 9.80
CA LYS A 2 -24.69 12.20 9.46
C LYS A 2 -23.53 12.76 8.64
N VAL A 3 -22.42 13.01 9.30
CA VAL A 3 -21.24 13.63 8.71
C VAL A 3 -20.49 12.62 7.83
N GLN A 4 -20.21 13.07 6.64
CA GLN A 4 -19.58 12.39 5.52
C GLN A 4 -18.11 12.07 5.76
N TRP A 5 -17.82 11.07 6.56
CA TRP A 5 -16.46 10.57 6.79
C TRP A 5 -15.93 9.66 5.68
N LYS A 6 -16.82 9.23 4.77
CA LYS A 6 -16.43 8.39 3.61
C LYS A 6 -15.54 9.10 2.58
N ARG A 7 -15.41 10.44 2.66
CA ARG A 7 -14.60 11.24 1.73
C ARG A 7 -13.21 11.62 2.28
N ALA A 8 -12.96 11.46 3.56
CA ALA A 8 -11.71 11.92 4.17
C ALA A 8 -10.50 11.02 3.84
N LEU A 9 -10.69 9.73 3.60
CA LEU A 9 -9.60 8.83 3.17
C LEU A 9 -9.25 8.95 1.68
N GLN A 10 -10.10 9.58 0.89
CA GLN A 10 -9.82 9.88 -0.51
C GLN A 10 -9.17 11.27 -0.72
N THR A 11 -9.16 12.13 0.30
CA THR A 11 -8.78 13.54 0.17
C THR A 11 -7.43 13.90 0.83
N ILE A 12 -6.68 12.94 1.36
CA ILE A 12 -5.28 13.16 1.78
C ILE A 12 -4.31 13.03 0.59
N VAL A 13 -4.79 13.33 -0.59
CA VAL A 13 -3.94 13.44 -1.76
C VAL A 13 -4.11 14.85 -2.31
N LEU A 14 -3.02 15.60 -2.25
CA LEU A 14 -2.80 16.86 -2.97
C LEU A 14 -3.28 18.16 -2.30
N GLY A 15 -2.46 18.58 -1.40
CA GLY A 15 -2.31 20.00 -1.06
C GLY A 15 -0.86 20.27 -0.70
N THR A 16 0.07 20.17 -1.64
CA THR A 16 1.39 20.76 -1.45
C THR A 16 1.90 21.35 -2.76
N SER A 17 2.09 22.62 -2.71
CA SER A 17 2.73 23.52 -3.66
C SER A 17 4.05 22.98 -4.21
N LEU A 18 4.15 23.00 -5.52
CA LEU A 18 5.37 22.90 -6.31
C LEU A 18 6.37 24.00 -5.88
N LEU A 19 7.43 23.61 -5.21
CA LEU A 19 8.67 24.36 -5.20
C LEU A 19 9.63 23.68 -6.18
N ALA A 20 9.72 24.26 -7.36
CA ALA A 20 10.73 23.91 -8.35
C ALA A 20 12.10 24.32 -7.83
N LEU A 21 12.93 23.36 -7.44
CA LEU A 21 14.38 23.54 -7.33
C LEU A 21 15.03 22.82 -8.50
N ALA A 22 15.32 23.57 -9.55
CA ALA A 22 16.22 23.16 -10.61
C ALA A 22 17.64 23.08 -10.04
N GLY A 23 18.10 21.88 -9.75
CA GLY A 23 19.47 21.55 -9.40
C GLY A 23 20.05 20.59 -10.44
N CYS A 24 20.83 21.10 -11.38
CA CYS A 24 21.67 20.27 -12.25
C CYS A 24 22.76 19.60 -11.42
N GLY A 25 22.68 18.31 -11.27
CA GLY A 25 23.73 17.45 -10.76
C GLY A 25 23.35 16.00 -11.03
N SER A 26 24.14 15.32 -11.86
CA SER A 26 23.97 13.88 -12.13
C SER A 26 24.42 13.02 -10.93
N ASN A 27 23.91 13.32 -9.76
CA ASN A 27 24.02 12.45 -8.62
C ASN A 27 22.88 11.46 -8.70
N ASN A 28 23.20 10.19 -8.64
CA ASN A 28 22.23 9.11 -8.62
C ASN A 28 21.28 9.35 -7.44
N VAL A 29 20.08 9.86 -7.69
CA VAL A 29 19.12 10.30 -6.66
C VAL A 29 18.82 9.15 -5.69
N MET A 30 19.03 7.91 -6.13
CA MET A 30 18.89 6.70 -5.32
C MET A 30 19.93 6.59 -4.18
N ASP A 31 21.08 7.26 -4.29
CA ASP A 31 22.09 7.28 -3.22
C ASP A 31 21.66 8.10 -1.99
N ILE A 32 20.60 8.90 -2.13
CA ILE A 32 20.05 9.74 -1.05
C ILE A 32 19.06 8.97 -0.18
N TYR A 33 18.48 7.87 -0.70
CA TYR A 33 17.48 7.09 0.03
C TYR A 33 18.11 5.92 0.80
N SER A 34 18.05 6.01 2.12
CA SER A 34 18.38 4.87 2.99
C SER A 34 17.18 3.93 3.07
N PHE A 35 17.24 2.81 2.33
CA PHE A 35 16.19 1.80 2.41
C PHE A 35 16.32 1.00 3.69
N GLY A 36 15.39 1.21 4.61
CA GLY A 36 15.24 0.42 5.84
C GLY A 36 14.18 -0.65 5.71
N ASN A 37 14.14 -1.54 6.69
CA ASN A 37 13.08 -2.52 6.85
C ASN A 37 12.22 -2.12 8.05
N GLN A 38 10.92 -2.01 7.85
CA GLN A 38 9.98 -1.77 8.93
C GLN A 38 9.14 -3.03 9.19
N VAL A 39 9.12 -3.46 10.45
CA VAL A 39 8.29 -4.58 10.90
C VAL A 39 6.95 -4.04 11.36
N ILE A 40 5.87 -4.59 10.80
CA ILE A 40 4.49 -4.22 11.12
C ILE A 40 3.80 -5.45 11.68
N ARG A 41 3.12 -5.30 12.81
CA ARG A 41 2.39 -6.37 13.49
C ARG A 41 0.92 -6.05 13.54
N SER A 42 0.09 -7.07 13.28
CA SER A 42 -1.35 -7.03 13.48
C SER A 42 -1.84 -8.43 13.89
N GLY A 43 -2.53 -8.52 15.03
CA GLY A 43 -2.90 -9.80 15.62
C GLY A 43 -1.66 -10.69 15.85
N GLN A 44 -1.69 -11.90 15.27
CA GLN A 44 -0.56 -12.84 15.33
C GLN A 44 0.35 -12.79 14.10
N SER A 45 0.02 -11.94 13.14
CA SER A 45 0.76 -11.80 11.89
C SER A 45 1.80 -10.69 11.96
N GLU A 46 2.94 -10.91 11.31
CA GLU A 46 4.04 -9.96 11.23
C GLU A 46 4.56 -9.89 9.81
N VAL A 47 4.66 -8.68 9.28
CA VAL A 47 5.15 -8.41 7.93
C VAL A 47 6.28 -7.40 7.98
N THR A 48 7.36 -7.68 7.28
CA THR A 48 8.46 -6.74 7.07
C THR A 48 8.34 -6.13 5.69
N VAL A 49 8.38 -4.81 5.61
CA VAL A 49 8.29 -4.03 4.37
C VAL A 49 9.55 -3.19 4.23
N ALA A 50 10.22 -3.26 3.09
CA ALA A 50 11.33 -2.36 2.78
C ALA A 50 10.78 -0.99 2.36
N LEU A 51 11.32 0.07 2.95
CA LEU A 51 10.84 1.44 2.78
C LEU A 51 12.00 2.41 2.60
N PRO A 52 11.82 3.46 1.78
CA PRO A 52 12.81 4.53 1.68
C PRO A 52 12.76 5.50 2.88
N TYR A 53 11.71 5.45 3.69
CA TYR A 53 11.49 6.28 4.87
C TYR A 53 10.49 5.63 5.82
N GLU A 54 10.50 6.02 7.09
CA GLU A 54 9.60 5.44 8.09
C GLU A 54 8.11 5.70 7.79
N MET A 55 7.29 4.70 8.06
CA MET A 55 5.84 4.84 8.07
C MET A 55 5.35 5.14 9.47
N GLY A 56 4.49 6.16 9.58
CA GLY A 56 3.70 6.39 10.77
C GLY A 56 2.45 5.50 10.81
N LYS A 57 2.00 5.13 12.00
CA LYS A 57 0.66 4.60 12.19
C LYS A 57 -0.33 5.74 11.93
N THR A 58 -1.19 5.60 10.90
CA THR A 58 -2.06 6.69 10.43
C THR A 58 -3.30 6.86 11.29
N SER A 59 -3.65 5.83 12.07
CA SER A 59 -4.77 5.89 13.02
C SER A 59 -4.63 4.81 14.08
N GLU A 60 -5.24 5.04 15.23
CA GLU A 60 -5.66 3.95 16.10
C GLU A 60 -6.59 3.04 15.32
N THR A 61 -6.71 1.78 15.74
CA THR A 61 -7.51 0.76 15.05
C THR A 61 -8.84 1.33 14.56
N THR A 62 -8.97 1.50 13.25
CA THR A 62 -10.20 1.98 12.62
C THR A 62 -11.07 0.81 12.21
N SER A 63 -12.38 1.02 12.17
CA SER A 63 -13.29 0.04 11.58
C SER A 63 -13.59 0.42 10.13
N VAL A 64 -13.21 -0.43 9.19
CA VAL A 64 -13.56 -0.27 7.77
C VAL A 64 -14.47 -1.42 7.36
N ASP A 65 -15.63 -1.08 6.85
CA ASP A 65 -16.67 -2.05 6.48
C ASP A 65 -17.04 -3.02 7.62
N GLY A 66 -16.90 -2.57 8.87
CA GLY A 66 -17.16 -3.35 10.08
C GLY A 66 -16.03 -4.29 10.52
N TYR A 67 -14.85 -4.19 9.91
CA TYR A 67 -13.65 -4.93 10.33
C TYR A 67 -12.68 -4.02 11.09
N PRO A 68 -12.13 -4.46 12.24
CA PRO A 68 -11.00 -3.79 12.86
C PRO A 68 -9.83 -3.74 11.86
N MET A 69 -9.17 -2.59 11.74
CA MET A 69 -8.07 -2.40 10.79
C MET A 69 -6.96 -1.56 11.42
N ASP A 70 -5.75 -2.07 11.37
CA ASP A 70 -4.55 -1.27 11.59
C ASP A 70 -4.10 -0.67 10.26
N ALA A 71 -3.82 0.63 10.24
CA ALA A 71 -3.39 1.33 9.03
C ALA A 71 -2.10 2.09 9.28
N TYR A 72 -1.16 1.98 8.34
CA TYR A 72 0.12 2.67 8.34
C TYR A 72 0.31 3.35 6.99
N GLY A 73 1.00 4.48 6.99
CA GLY A 73 1.25 5.20 5.75
C GLY A 73 2.49 6.05 5.80
N SER A 74 3.08 6.26 4.64
CA SER A 74 4.14 7.21 4.38
C SER A 74 3.85 7.92 3.07
N LEU A 75 4.00 9.24 3.09
CA LEU A 75 3.78 10.08 1.93
C LEU A 75 5.02 10.95 1.71
N SER A 76 5.57 10.88 0.52
CA SER A 76 6.58 11.81 0.02
C SER A 76 6.09 12.49 -1.26
N GLN A 77 6.90 13.39 -1.81
CA GLN A 77 6.60 13.98 -3.11
C GLN A 77 6.63 12.96 -4.27
N HIS A 78 7.30 11.81 -4.09
CA HIS A 78 7.51 10.80 -5.12
C HIS A 78 6.64 9.56 -4.97
N MET A 79 6.20 9.24 -3.76
CA MET A 79 5.49 7.99 -3.51
C MET A 79 4.56 8.07 -2.29
N LEU A 80 3.43 7.42 -2.41
CA LEU A 80 2.55 7.04 -1.30
C LEU A 80 2.69 5.55 -1.06
N ILE A 81 2.98 5.18 0.18
CA ILE A 81 2.98 3.80 0.65
C ILE A 81 1.89 3.67 1.70
N SER A 82 1.05 2.65 1.58
CA SER A 82 0.05 2.33 2.60
C SER A 82 0.04 0.85 2.90
N VAL A 83 -0.12 0.52 4.19
CA VAL A 83 -0.31 -0.84 4.68
C VAL A 83 -1.57 -0.88 5.51
N GLU A 84 -2.49 -1.74 5.15
CA GLU A 84 -3.71 -2.03 5.87
C GLU A 84 -3.69 -3.49 6.32
N ALA A 85 -3.97 -3.73 7.59
CA ALA A 85 -4.10 -5.05 8.17
C ALA A 85 -5.49 -5.19 8.78
N ARG A 86 -6.36 -5.97 8.15
CA ARG A 86 -7.75 -6.17 8.61
C ARG A 86 -7.83 -7.44 9.44
N GLN A 87 -8.48 -7.34 10.58
CA GLN A 87 -8.74 -8.44 11.49
C GLN A 87 -10.22 -8.87 11.40
N PRO A 88 -10.54 -10.15 11.70
CA PRO A 88 -11.93 -10.57 11.75
C PRO A 88 -12.68 -9.81 12.85
N ALA A 89 -13.95 -9.54 12.62
CA ALA A 89 -14.84 -9.02 13.65
C ALA A 89 -15.56 -10.18 14.37
N PRO A 90 -16.07 -9.98 15.60
CA PRO A 90 -16.66 -11.07 16.39
C PRO A 90 -17.73 -11.89 15.67
N ASN A 91 -18.49 -11.28 14.77
CA ASN A 91 -19.60 -11.92 14.04
C ASN A 91 -19.45 -11.82 12.51
N LYS A 92 -18.25 -11.55 12.01
CA LYS A 92 -18.02 -11.33 10.59
C LYS A 92 -16.66 -11.85 10.17
N ALA A 93 -16.66 -12.94 9.38
CA ALA A 93 -15.45 -13.46 8.78
C ALA A 93 -14.87 -12.49 7.75
N LEU A 94 -13.55 -12.44 7.65
CA LEU A 94 -12.87 -11.68 6.60
C LEU A 94 -13.25 -12.20 5.21
N PRO A 95 -13.28 -11.34 4.19
CA PRO A 95 -13.36 -11.80 2.82
C PRO A 95 -12.13 -12.63 2.49
N THR A 96 -12.28 -13.59 1.61
CA THR A 96 -11.13 -14.29 1.03
C THR A 96 -10.27 -13.32 0.23
N VAL A 97 -9.00 -13.66 -0.02
CA VAL A 97 -8.10 -12.86 -0.88
C VAL A 97 -8.75 -12.63 -2.25
N ALA A 98 -9.37 -13.65 -2.85
CA ALA A 98 -10.04 -13.53 -4.14
C ALA A 98 -11.21 -12.53 -4.10
N GLN A 99 -12.09 -12.61 -3.11
CA GLN A 99 -13.21 -11.67 -2.94
C GLN A 99 -12.72 -10.23 -2.75
N PHE A 100 -11.66 -10.04 -1.96
CA PHE A 100 -11.09 -8.71 -1.75
C PHE A 100 -10.46 -8.15 -3.04
N VAL A 101 -9.75 -8.99 -3.81
CA VAL A 101 -9.18 -8.62 -5.10
C VAL A 101 -10.27 -8.23 -6.10
N ASP A 102 -11.37 -8.97 -6.18
CA ASP A 102 -12.50 -8.65 -7.08
C ASP A 102 -13.20 -7.34 -6.67
N GLN A 103 -13.31 -7.07 -5.38
CA GLN A 103 -13.77 -5.77 -4.88
C GLN A 103 -12.82 -4.66 -5.34
N LYS A 104 -11.50 -4.83 -5.19
CA LYS A 104 -10.50 -3.83 -5.61
C LYS A 104 -10.50 -3.61 -7.13
N LYS A 105 -10.61 -4.65 -7.92
CA LYS A 105 -10.79 -4.54 -9.38
C LYS A 105 -12.01 -3.68 -9.73
N SER A 106 -13.13 -3.90 -9.06
CA SER A 106 -14.35 -3.11 -9.26
C SER A 106 -14.17 -1.64 -8.85
N GLU A 107 -13.43 -1.38 -7.75
CA GLU A 107 -13.10 -0.02 -7.32
C GLU A 107 -12.21 0.69 -8.36
N TYR A 108 -11.17 0.02 -8.85
CA TYR A 108 -10.27 0.56 -9.87
C TYR A 108 -10.97 0.78 -11.22
N ALA A 109 -11.87 -0.13 -11.62
CA ALA A 109 -12.66 0.03 -12.84
C ALA A 109 -13.53 1.30 -12.80
N LYS A 110 -14.10 1.65 -11.63
CA LYS A 110 -14.85 2.92 -11.44
C LYS A 110 -13.97 4.16 -11.59
N LEU A 111 -12.65 4.02 -11.40
CA LEU A 111 -11.66 5.08 -11.63
C LEU A 111 -11.13 5.08 -13.07
N GLY A 112 -11.67 4.23 -13.94
CA GLY A 112 -11.20 4.09 -15.32
C GLY A 112 -9.85 3.38 -15.45
N ALA A 113 -9.41 2.66 -14.41
CA ALA A 113 -8.15 1.94 -14.45
C ALA A 113 -8.31 0.58 -15.15
N THR A 114 -7.29 0.22 -15.92
CA THR A 114 -7.07 -1.16 -16.36
C THR A 114 -6.07 -1.80 -15.41
N VAL A 115 -6.46 -2.91 -14.79
CA VAL A 115 -5.62 -3.61 -13.81
C VAL A 115 -5.20 -4.98 -14.31
N ASN A 116 -3.98 -5.36 -13.98
CA ASN A 116 -3.46 -6.72 -14.13
C ASN A 116 -3.34 -7.37 -12.76
N VAL A 117 -3.73 -8.65 -12.65
CA VAL A 117 -3.66 -9.42 -11.42
C VAL A 117 -2.84 -10.68 -11.67
N LYS A 118 -1.87 -10.95 -10.81
CA LYS A 118 -1.07 -12.18 -10.85
C LYS A 118 -0.87 -12.76 -9.46
N SER A 119 -0.82 -14.09 -9.37
CA SER A 119 -0.41 -14.79 -8.17
C SER A 119 1.11 -14.70 -8.01
N ILE A 120 1.55 -14.45 -6.79
CA ILE A 120 2.97 -14.40 -6.41
C ILE A 120 3.16 -15.13 -5.08
N ASP A 121 4.39 -15.48 -4.77
CA ASP A 121 4.78 -16.02 -3.47
C ASP A 121 5.56 -14.96 -2.68
N LEU A 122 5.16 -14.72 -1.44
CA LEU A 122 5.82 -13.85 -0.48
C LEU A 122 6.43 -14.69 0.64
N ASN A 123 7.57 -15.33 0.33
CA ASN A 123 8.30 -16.16 1.30
C ASN A 123 7.44 -17.30 1.89
N GLY A 124 6.75 -18.04 1.01
CA GLY A 124 5.89 -19.16 1.36
C GLY A 124 4.42 -18.79 1.61
N VAL A 125 4.06 -17.51 1.51
CA VAL A 125 2.68 -17.05 1.59
C VAL A 125 2.17 -16.67 0.20
N GLN A 126 1.09 -17.32 -0.24
CA GLN A 126 0.46 -17.00 -1.51
C GLN A 126 -0.23 -15.65 -1.46
N ALA A 127 0.12 -14.77 -2.39
CA ALA A 127 -0.42 -13.43 -2.52
C ALA A 127 -0.93 -13.14 -3.93
N GLN A 128 -1.79 -12.14 -4.03
CA GLN A 128 -2.21 -11.54 -5.29
C GLN A 128 -1.57 -10.17 -5.43
N LEU A 129 -0.91 -9.94 -6.55
CA LEU A 129 -0.36 -8.64 -6.94
C LEU A 129 -1.29 -8.02 -7.98
N ILE A 130 -1.87 -6.87 -7.64
CA ILE A 130 -2.66 -6.04 -8.54
C ILE A 130 -1.78 -4.87 -8.99
N THR A 131 -1.61 -4.68 -10.29
CA THR A 131 -0.87 -3.55 -10.86
C THR A 131 -1.73 -2.83 -11.88
N GLY A 132 -1.48 -1.54 -12.07
CA GLY A 132 -2.19 -0.74 -13.04
C GLY A 132 -1.89 0.74 -12.90
N ASP A 133 -2.62 1.53 -13.70
CA ASP A 133 -2.58 2.97 -13.68
C ASP A 133 -3.99 3.54 -13.59
N PHE A 134 -4.14 4.67 -12.94
CA PHE A 134 -5.39 5.44 -12.91
C PHE A 134 -5.07 6.94 -12.78
N TYR A 135 -6.08 7.78 -12.94
CA TYR A 135 -5.89 9.22 -12.82
C TYR A 135 -6.39 9.73 -11.47
N VAL A 136 -5.54 10.49 -10.77
CA VAL A 136 -5.89 11.27 -9.57
C VAL A 136 -5.67 12.74 -9.90
N ASN A 137 -6.73 13.54 -9.89
CA ASN A 137 -6.65 14.97 -10.20
C ASN A 137 -5.85 15.28 -11.50
N LYS A 138 -6.10 14.51 -12.56
CA LYS A 138 -5.43 14.59 -13.86
C LYS A 138 -3.96 14.10 -13.87
N ILE A 139 -3.42 13.65 -12.75
CA ILE A 139 -2.09 13.03 -12.68
C ILE A 139 -2.26 11.52 -12.89
N LYS A 140 -1.60 10.98 -13.91
CA LYS A 140 -1.55 9.54 -14.12
C LYS A 140 -0.69 8.92 -13.01
N THR A 141 -1.24 7.95 -12.31
CA THR A 141 -0.63 7.33 -11.13
C THR A 141 -0.52 5.82 -11.35
N SER A 142 0.70 5.31 -11.28
CA SER A 142 0.99 3.88 -11.30
C SER A 142 0.88 3.31 -9.89
N PHE A 143 0.46 2.05 -9.79
CA PHE A 143 0.40 1.38 -8.49
C PHE A 143 0.75 -0.10 -8.57
N SER A 144 1.22 -0.61 -7.43
CA SER A 144 1.36 -2.02 -7.11
C SER A 144 0.70 -2.29 -5.76
N GLN A 145 -0.19 -3.27 -5.71
CA GLN A 145 -0.97 -3.61 -4.51
C GLN A 145 -0.86 -5.11 -4.25
N TYR A 146 -0.37 -5.45 -3.08
CA TYR A 146 -0.15 -6.83 -2.62
C TYR A 146 -1.26 -7.19 -1.63
N VAL A 147 -1.99 -8.27 -1.93
CA VAL A 147 -3.09 -8.76 -1.11
C VAL A 147 -2.83 -10.20 -0.72
N PHE A 148 -2.83 -10.50 0.56
CA PHE A 148 -2.63 -11.85 1.09
C PHE A 148 -3.27 -12.03 2.45
N MET A 149 -3.39 -13.29 2.88
CA MET A 149 -3.86 -13.67 4.20
C MET A 149 -2.73 -14.36 4.95
N ASP A 150 -2.45 -13.90 6.17
CA ASP A 150 -1.53 -14.58 7.07
C ASP A 150 -2.10 -14.58 8.51
N LYS A 151 -2.16 -15.76 9.12
CA LYS A 151 -2.62 -15.98 10.51
C LYS A 151 -3.95 -15.27 10.83
N GLY A 152 -4.90 -15.32 9.89
CA GLY A 152 -6.21 -14.71 10.05
C GLY A 152 -6.25 -13.19 9.89
N VAL A 153 -5.18 -12.57 9.40
CA VAL A 153 -5.11 -11.13 9.06
C VAL A 153 -5.08 -10.99 7.55
N LEU A 154 -5.97 -10.16 7.01
CA LEU A 154 -5.96 -9.77 5.60
C LEU A 154 -5.10 -8.52 5.42
N TRP A 155 -3.98 -8.70 4.75
CA TRP A 155 -3.02 -7.65 4.43
C TRP A 155 -3.29 -7.05 3.06
N ASN A 156 -3.15 -5.72 3.00
CA ASN A 156 -3.21 -4.93 1.78
C ASN A 156 -2.09 -3.90 1.81
N ILE A 157 -1.04 -4.12 1.02
CA ILE A 157 0.14 -3.25 0.93
C ILE A 157 0.12 -2.59 -0.43
N THR A 158 0.12 -1.26 -0.47
CA THR A 158 -0.01 -0.50 -1.72
C THR A 158 1.13 0.51 -1.86
N TYR A 159 1.76 0.51 -3.02
CA TYR A 159 2.72 1.50 -3.50
C TYR A 159 2.09 2.28 -4.64
N ARG A 160 2.11 3.62 -4.58
CA ARG A 160 1.57 4.51 -5.61
C ARG A 160 2.56 5.64 -5.89
N TYR A 161 2.76 5.96 -7.17
CA TYR A 161 3.62 7.05 -7.59
C TYR A 161 3.11 7.65 -8.91
N PRO A 162 3.36 8.96 -9.20
CA PRO A 162 3.05 9.52 -10.51
C PRO A 162 3.80 8.75 -11.60
N THR A 163 3.11 8.37 -12.69
CA THR A 163 3.68 7.48 -13.73
C THR A 163 4.88 8.12 -14.44
N ASP A 164 4.95 9.44 -14.50
CA ASP A 164 6.03 10.23 -15.08
C ASP A 164 7.15 10.59 -14.07
N ASP A 165 7.00 10.20 -12.81
CA ASP A 165 8.03 10.40 -11.78
C ASP A 165 9.05 9.25 -11.80
N GLN A 166 10.21 9.51 -12.40
CA GLN A 166 11.29 8.53 -12.50
C GLN A 166 11.81 8.09 -11.12
N ILE A 167 11.85 9.00 -10.15
CA ILE A 167 12.32 8.70 -8.78
C ILE A 167 11.33 7.74 -8.11
N GLY A 168 10.03 8.02 -8.17
CA GLY A 168 8.99 7.13 -7.66
C GLY A 168 9.03 5.75 -8.30
N ALA A 169 9.25 5.69 -9.63
CA ALA A 169 9.40 4.44 -10.36
C ALA A 169 10.63 3.64 -9.90
N ASP A 170 11.77 4.29 -9.70
CA ASP A 170 13.01 3.65 -9.27
C ASP A 170 12.93 3.18 -7.81
N ILE A 171 12.33 3.97 -6.91
CA ILE A 171 12.01 3.54 -5.54
C ILE A 171 11.12 2.29 -5.58
N SER A 172 10.04 2.32 -6.38
CA SER A 172 9.12 1.19 -6.51
C SER A 172 9.83 -0.09 -6.94
N LYS A 173 10.77 -0.02 -7.89
CA LYS A 173 11.58 -1.18 -8.31
C LYS A 173 12.44 -1.74 -7.17
N GLN A 174 12.95 -0.88 -6.28
CA GLN A 174 13.80 -1.29 -5.18
C GLN A 174 13.04 -2.00 -4.05
N ILE A 175 11.77 -1.62 -3.81
CA ILE A 175 11.00 -2.09 -2.64
C ILE A 175 9.92 -3.13 -2.97
N LYS A 176 9.43 -3.19 -4.21
CA LYS A 176 8.28 -4.02 -4.61
C LYS A 176 8.42 -5.51 -4.29
N ASP A 177 9.65 -6.03 -4.35
CA ASP A 177 9.94 -7.46 -4.13
C ASP A 177 10.51 -7.71 -2.70
N LYS A 178 10.46 -6.70 -1.82
CA LYS A 178 11.01 -6.76 -0.47
C LYS A 178 9.90 -6.70 0.59
N ILE A 179 8.89 -7.51 0.40
CA ILE A 179 7.83 -7.77 1.40
C ILE A 179 8.06 -9.18 1.92
N TYR A 180 8.26 -9.31 3.23
CA TYR A 180 8.52 -10.60 3.88
C TYR A 180 7.46 -10.86 4.94
N VAL A 181 6.82 -12.01 4.87
CA VAL A 181 5.89 -12.50 5.91
C VAL A 181 6.67 -13.38 6.86
N THR A 182 6.66 -13.03 8.14
CA THR A 182 7.42 -13.78 9.16
C THR A 182 6.72 -15.10 9.46
N GLN A 183 7.30 -16.20 8.97
CA GLN A 183 6.90 -17.54 9.35
C GLN A 183 7.60 -17.89 10.68
N LYS A 184 6.87 -17.99 11.80
CA LYS A 184 7.43 -18.62 12.99
C LYS A 184 7.66 -20.09 12.65
N LYS A 185 8.91 -20.55 12.74
CA LYS A 185 9.18 -21.98 12.80
C LYS A 185 8.48 -22.49 14.03
N GLU A 186 7.50 -23.37 13.86
CA GLU A 186 7.00 -24.20 14.95
C GLU A 186 8.18 -25.05 15.43
N GLY A 187 8.64 -24.75 16.64
CA GLY A 187 9.68 -25.50 17.33
C GLY A 187 9.10 -26.72 18.05
#